data_05266ca9887606aa40b519b879bd5f1b
#
_entry.id   05266ca9887606aa40b519b879bd5f1b
#
_cell.length_a   1.000
_cell.length_b   1.000
_cell.length_c   1.000
_cell.angle_alpha   90.00
_cell.angle_beta   90.00
_cell.angle_gamma   90.00
#
_symmetry.space_group_name_H-M   'P 1'
#
loop_
_entity.id
_entity.type
_entity.pdbx_description
1 polymer ?
#
loop_
_entity_poly.entity_id
_entity_poly.type
_entity_poly.pdbx_seq_one_letter_code
_entity_poly.pdbx_strand_id
1 'polypeptide(L)'
;MQSEPKLPDDAGHREPSVKRASSKGITITMRDVARASGFSPATVSIVLNNAPLARYIAPATKKKIEEAARKLGYRPNAMARFLRSKRTHSVGVMLFDITDPFCIPILRGIENSLYQASYVPILADAHNQKNRFERALEMLLERHVEALIVVANWLFVDIHVLADFNRRNIPVATIGWELPGDTISSVMVDNEAGGRLALEHLYKLGHRKIAFIRGPKMLIDSAPRWKGIQKFANSAGFEIDGGLVMQLPDSLDPNSGFEGGFRLTEELLQKRKKFTALMAFDDLTAMGAIRALTKAGVKVPEHCSVAGFDDVALSAMSVPSLTTVRQPLETMGNLAVNIIMEGINASQEKREWVISHQRTSPELMIRESTRAVSLSSSDD
;
A
#
# COMPACT_ATOMS: atom_id res chain seq x y z
N MET A 1 35.30 52.19 39.72
CA MET A 1 34.41 53.36 39.84
C MET A 1 34.07 53.80 38.41
N GLN A 2 32.90 53.42 37.94
CA GLN A 2 32.14 54.14 36.91
C GLN A 2 30.72 53.55 36.98
N SER A 3 29.80 54.44 37.24
CA SER A 3 28.40 54.21 37.56
C SER A 3 27.57 53.97 36.31
N GLU A 4 26.73 52.93 36.32
CA GLU A 4 25.64 52.69 35.33
C GLU A 4 24.48 53.67 35.56
N PRO A 5 23.85 54.21 34.51
CA PRO A 5 22.66 55.03 34.67
C PRO A 5 21.39 54.16 34.77
N LYS A 6 20.53 54.48 35.74
CA LYS A 6 19.16 53.97 35.87
C LYS A 6 18.28 54.45 34.73
N LEU A 7 17.54 53.53 34.11
CA LEU A 7 16.42 53.82 33.22
C LEU A 7 15.13 54.02 34.07
N PRO A 8 14.21 54.89 33.60
CA PRO A 8 13.01 55.25 34.38
C PRO A 8 11.90 54.20 34.20
N ASP A 9 11.07 54.08 35.25
CA ASP A 9 9.83 53.29 35.29
C ASP A 9 8.89 53.71 34.15
N ASP A 10 8.50 52.74 33.31
CA ASP A 10 7.46 52.90 32.33
C ASP A 10 6.11 52.41 32.82
N ALA A 11 5.14 53.31 32.69
CA ALA A 11 3.81 53.24 33.23
C ALA A 11 2.98 52.11 32.59
N GLY A 12 2.25 51.40 33.43
CA GLY A 12 1.39 50.29 33.05
C GLY A 12 0.39 50.60 31.93
N HIS A 13 0.59 50.02 30.77
CA HIS A 13 -0.48 49.78 29.81
C HIS A 13 -1.12 48.41 30.12
N ARG A 14 -2.28 48.43 30.78
CA ARG A 14 -3.18 47.30 30.85
C ARG A 14 -3.75 47.05 29.46
N GLU A 15 -3.31 46.01 28.77
CA GLU A 15 -3.99 45.47 27.62
C GLU A 15 -5.40 45.01 28.01
N PRO A 16 -6.41 45.31 27.19
CA PRO A 16 -7.77 44.84 27.45
C PRO A 16 -7.81 43.34 27.33
N SER A 17 -8.20 42.65 28.42
CA SER A 17 -8.45 41.22 28.43
C SER A 17 -9.50 40.85 27.38
N VAL A 18 -9.04 40.24 26.28
CA VAL A 18 -9.94 39.63 25.28
C VAL A 18 -10.64 38.46 25.99
N LYS A 19 -11.87 38.69 26.42
CA LYS A 19 -12.77 37.63 26.88
C LYS A 19 -12.90 36.63 25.73
N ARG A 20 -12.23 35.49 25.83
CA ARG A 20 -12.51 34.34 24.98
C ARG A 20 -13.97 33.97 25.19
N ALA A 21 -14.82 34.32 24.24
CA ALA A 21 -16.17 33.83 24.15
C ALA A 21 -16.06 32.30 24.04
N SER A 22 -16.50 31.59 25.08
CA SER A 22 -16.72 30.16 25.01
C SER A 22 -17.92 29.93 24.06
N SER A 23 -17.65 29.81 22.76
CA SER A 23 -18.63 29.31 21.83
C SER A 23 -18.84 27.83 22.16
N LYS A 24 -19.79 27.51 23.03
CA LYS A 24 -20.45 26.20 23.00
C LYS A 24 -21.00 26.10 21.57
N GLY A 25 -20.32 25.38 20.70
CA GLY A 25 -20.76 25.14 19.33
C GLY A 25 -22.17 24.56 19.40
N ILE A 26 -23.15 25.31 18.90
CA ILE A 26 -24.52 24.85 18.81
C ILE A 26 -24.52 23.69 17.82
N THR A 27 -24.53 22.47 18.33
CA THR A 27 -24.62 21.27 17.48
C THR A 27 -26.01 21.22 16.90
N ILE A 28 -26.15 21.57 15.62
CA ILE A 28 -27.41 21.48 14.91
C ILE A 28 -27.87 20.03 14.88
N THR A 29 -29.10 19.81 15.33
CA THR A 29 -29.70 18.48 15.43
C THR A 29 -30.69 18.22 14.30
N MET A 30 -31.03 16.95 14.09
CA MET A 30 -32.14 16.58 13.15
C MET A 30 -33.45 17.24 13.50
N ARG A 31 -33.72 17.52 14.79
CA ARG A 31 -34.93 18.23 15.24
C ARG A 31 -34.95 19.70 14.77
N ASP A 32 -33.78 20.32 14.68
CA ASP A 32 -33.70 21.70 14.19
C ASP A 32 -33.95 21.74 12.69
N VAL A 33 -33.50 20.78 11.91
CA VAL A 33 -33.85 20.63 10.49
C VAL A 33 -35.36 20.37 10.32
N ALA A 34 -35.92 19.51 11.16
CA ALA A 34 -37.36 19.23 11.14
C ALA A 34 -38.18 20.52 11.35
N ARG A 35 -37.81 21.33 12.35
CA ARG A 35 -38.46 22.62 12.65
C ARG A 35 -38.29 23.61 11.49
N ALA A 36 -37.09 23.71 10.91
CA ALA A 36 -36.80 24.64 9.82
C ALA A 36 -37.43 24.25 8.49
N SER A 37 -37.60 22.96 8.22
CA SER A 37 -38.19 22.45 6.98
C SER A 37 -39.72 22.32 7.05
N GLY A 38 -40.31 22.33 8.26
CA GLY A 38 -41.77 22.13 8.49
C GLY A 38 -42.21 20.67 8.39
N PHE A 39 -41.29 19.69 8.47
CA PHE A 39 -41.61 18.27 8.38
C PHE A 39 -41.27 17.55 9.69
N SER A 40 -41.87 16.36 9.87
CA SER A 40 -41.63 15.55 11.06
C SER A 40 -40.15 15.06 11.12
N PRO A 41 -39.56 14.87 12.32
CA PRO A 41 -38.20 14.30 12.45
C PRO A 41 -38.05 12.94 11.75
N ALA A 42 -39.12 12.14 11.68
CA ALA A 42 -39.14 10.87 10.97
C ALA A 42 -38.96 11.06 9.46
N THR A 43 -39.75 11.99 8.87
CA THR A 43 -39.65 12.32 7.44
C THR A 43 -38.27 12.88 7.09
N VAL A 44 -37.73 13.78 7.91
CA VAL A 44 -36.39 14.34 7.76
C VAL A 44 -35.34 13.24 7.83
N SER A 45 -35.45 12.31 8.79
CA SER A 45 -34.55 11.17 8.91
C SER A 45 -34.58 10.26 7.68
N ILE A 46 -35.76 9.97 7.14
CA ILE A 46 -35.89 9.13 5.94
C ILE A 46 -35.22 9.79 4.74
N VAL A 47 -35.39 11.09 4.55
CA VAL A 47 -34.81 11.85 3.43
C VAL A 47 -33.28 11.96 3.58
N LEU A 48 -32.81 12.48 4.72
CA LEU A 48 -31.37 12.77 4.92
C LEU A 48 -30.49 11.52 5.02
N ASN A 49 -31.08 10.36 5.39
CA ASN A 49 -30.36 9.08 5.39
C ASN A 49 -30.60 8.23 4.13
N ASN A 50 -31.29 8.78 3.13
CA ASN A 50 -31.66 8.07 1.89
C ASN A 50 -32.25 6.67 2.17
N ALA A 51 -33.11 6.58 3.19
CA ALA A 51 -33.71 5.31 3.59
C ALA A 51 -34.64 4.76 2.47
N PRO A 52 -34.86 3.43 2.35
CA PRO A 52 -35.70 2.84 1.29
C PRO A 52 -37.09 3.50 1.14
N LEU A 53 -37.64 3.98 2.25
CA LEU A 53 -38.91 4.72 2.25
C LEU A 53 -38.78 6.11 1.60
N ALA A 54 -37.59 6.65 1.39
CA ALA A 54 -37.43 7.95 0.74
C ALA A 54 -38.00 7.96 -0.68
N ARG A 55 -38.04 6.80 -1.36
CA ARG A 55 -38.64 6.67 -2.72
C ARG A 55 -40.10 7.12 -2.78
N TYR A 56 -40.81 7.02 -1.68
CA TYR A 56 -42.24 7.42 -1.60
C TYR A 56 -42.42 8.88 -1.19
N ILE A 57 -41.37 9.63 -0.90
CA ILE A 57 -41.42 11.05 -0.53
C ILE A 57 -41.30 11.89 -1.81
N ALA A 58 -42.24 12.83 -1.97
CA ALA A 58 -42.28 13.73 -3.13
C ALA A 58 -40.94 14.48 -3.32
N PRO A 59 -40.48 14.69 -4.56
CA PRO A 59 -39.21 15.38 -4.84
C PRO A 59 -39.14 16.79 -4.23
N ALA A 60 -40.25 17.53 -4.25
CA ALA A 60 -40.35 18.87 -3.65
C ALA A 60 -40.13 18.84 -2.13
N THR A 61 -40.62 17.82 -1.43
CA THR A 61 -40.40 17.62 0.01
C THR A 61 -38.92 17.29 0.30
N LYS A 62 -38.31 16.40 -0.49
CA LYS A 62 -36.88 16.09 -0.35
C LYS A 62 -36.04 17.35 -0.48
N LYS A 63 -36.28 18.12 -1.55
CA LYS A 63 -35.55 19.36 -1.82
C LYS A 63 -35.66 20.37 -0.66
N LYS A 64 -36.88 20.58 -0.09
CA LYS A 64 -37.06 21.47 1.06
C LYS A 64 -36.26 21.02 2.30
N ILE A 65 -36.24 19.73 2.58
CA ILE A 65 -35.50 19.16 3.73
C ILE A 65 -33.98 19.31 3.52
N GLU A 66 -33.52 19.01 2.33
CA GLU A 66 -32.07 19.11 1.98
C GLU A 66 -31.57 20.56 2.00
N GLU A 67 -32.40 21.50 1.52
CA GLU A 67 -32.12 22.94 1.59
C GLU A 67 -32.10 23.45 3.04
N ALA A 68 -33.04 23.03 3.89
CA ALA A 68 -33.03 23.38 5.30
C ALA A 68 -31.80 22.83 6.03
N ALA A 69 -31.45 21.58 5.77
CA ALA A 69 -30.24 20.95 6.32
C ALA A 69 -28.97 21.71 5.90
N ARG A 70 -28.86 22.07 4.62
CA ARG A 70 -27.71 22.82 4.07
C ARG A 70 -27.65 24.25 4.68
N LYS A 71 -28.75 24.96 4.76
CA LYS A 71 -28.80 26.33 5.35
C LYS A 71 -28.38 26.33 6.81
N LEU A 72 -28.75 25.30 7.57
CA LEU A 72 -28.38 25.15 8.98
C LEU A 72 -26.97 24.60 9.19
N GLY A 73 -26.30 24.14 8.15
CA GLY A 73 -25.03 23.43 8.28
C GLY A 73 -25.17 22.07 8.99
N TYR A 74 -26.35 21.47 8.93
CA TYR A 74 -26.57 20.14 9.54
C TYR A 74 -25.77 19.08 8.84
N ARG A 75 -25.01 18.32 9.63
CA ARG A 75 -24.32 17.09 9.17
C ARG A 75 -24.88 15.91 9.95
N PRO A 76 -25.32 14.84 9.26
CA PRO A 76 -25.77 13.63 9.93
C PRO A 76 -24.68 13.10 10.89
N ASN A 77 -25.05 12.88 12.14
CA ASN A 77 -24.13 12.35 13.13
C ASN A 77 -23.83 10.86 12.84
N ALA A 78 -22.58 10.56 12.49
CA ALA A 78 -22.13 9.21 12.20
C ALA A 78 -22.34 8.26 13.40
N MET A 79 -22.10 8.74 14.64
CA MET A 79 -22.31 7.95 15.86
C MET A 79 -23.79 7.61 16.06
N ALA A 80 -24.70 8.57 15.80
CA ALA A 80 -26.15 8.33 15.89
C ALA A 80 -26.64 7.34 14.81
N ARG A 81 -26.01 7.33 13.64
CA ARG A 81 -26.26 6.32 12.60
C ARG A 81 -25.76 4.96 13.04
N PHE A 82 -24.54 4.87 13.55
CA PHE A 82 -23.95 3.63 14.07
C PHE A 82 -24.83 2.99 15.16
N LEU A 83 -25.28 3.76 16.15
CA LEU A 83 -26.15 3.27 17.23
C LEU A 83 -27.44 2.62 16.71
N ARG A 84 -27.96 3.13 15.57
CA ARG A 84 -29.20 2.63 14.96
C ARG A 84 -28.99 1.47 14.00
N SER A 85 -28.01 1.57 13.12
CA SER A 85 -27.74 0.59 12.06
C SER A 85 -26.68 -0.44 12.43
N LYS A 86 -25.92 -0.20 13.49
CA LYS A 86 -24.70 -0.92 13.90
C LYS A 86 -23.65 -0.97 12.78
N ARG A 87 -23.66 0.03 11.87
CA ARG A 87 -22.74 0.12 10.73
C ARG A 87 -21.94 1.40 10.77
N THR A 88 -20.63 1.27 10.62
CA THR A 88 -19.69 2.41 10.57
C THR A 88 -19.38 2.86 9.15
N HIS A 89 -19.61 1.99 8.16
CA HIS A 89 -19.18 2.18 6.77
C HIS A 89 -17.68 2.51 6.69
N SER A 90 -16.89 1.87 7.53
CA SER A 90 -15.44 2.02 7.55
C SER A 90 -14.74 0.66 7.45
N VAL A 91 -13.61 0.66 6.74
CA VAL A 91 -12.72 -0.47 6.56
C VAL A 91 -11.36 -0.10 7.13
N GLY A 92 -10.80 -0.96 7.97
CA GLY A 92 -9.42 -0.84 8.42
C GLY A 92 -8.47 -1.21 7.28
N VAL A 93 -7.46 -0.38 7.05
CA VAL A 93 -6.38 -0.68 6.11
C VAL A 93 -5.06 -0.58 6.86
N MET A 94 -4.46 -1.73 7.12
CA MET A 94 -3.19 -1.87 7.81
C MET A 94 -2.07 -1.98 6.79
N LEU A 95 -1.08 -1.08 6.90
CA LEU A 95 0.14 -1.10 6.10
C LEU A 95 1.33 -1.51 6.94
N PHE A 96 2.27 -2.23 6.35
CA PHE A 96 3.54 -2.51 7.01
C PHE A 96 4.42 -1.25 7.09
N ASP A 97 4.50 -0.44 6.03
CA ASP A 97 5.16 0.86 6.01
C ASP A 97 4.60 1.73 4.87
N ILE A 98 4.06 2.90 5.20
CA ILE A 98 3.47 3.81 4.23
C ILE A 98 4.51 4.47 3.31
N THR A 99 5.78 4.45 3.72
CA THR A 99 6.88 5.04 2.93
C THR A 99 7.38 4.12 1.82
N ASP A 100 6.99 2.84 1.84
CA ASP A 100 7.31 1.92 0.76
C ASP A 100 6.52 2.28 -0.51
N PRO A 101 7.21 2.57 -1.63
CA PRO A 101 6.55 2.90 -2.90
C PRO A 101 5.58 1.84 -3.41
N PHE A 102 5.75 0.58 -3.01
CA PHE A 102 4.85 -0.53 -3.30
C PHE A 102 3.42 -0.31 -2.75
N CYS A 103 3.28 0.36 -1.61
CA CYS A 103 1.98 0.57 -0.97
C CYS A 103 1.08 1.54 -1.72
N ILE A 104 1.64 2.55 -2.40
CA ILE A 104 0.89 3.67 -2.97
C ILE A 104 -0.13 3.23 -4.04
N PRO A 105 0.23 2.42 -5.06
CA PRO A 105 -0.74 1.95 -6.04
C PRO A 105 -1.80 1.03 -5.43
N ILE A 106 -1.43 0.20 -4.46
CA ILE A 106 -2.39 -0.66 -3.74
C ILE A 106 -3.43 0.20 -3.02
N LEU A 107 -2.98 1.23 -2.28
CA LEU A 107 -3.87 2.18 -1.60
C LEU A 107 -4.80 2.89 -2.57
N ARG A 108 -4.34 3.25 -3.77
CA ARG A 108 -5.17 3.85 -4.80
C ARG A 108 -6.30 2.90 -5.22
N GLY A 109 -6.01 1.64 -5.45
CA GLY A 109 -7.01 0.62 -5.77
C GLY A 109 -8.02 0.44 -4.63
N ILE A 110 -7.54 0.34 -3.39
CA ILE A 110 -8.38 0.22 -2.20
C ILE A 110 -9.31 1.44 -2.07
N GLU A 111 -8.76 2.65 -2.14
CA GLU A 111 -9.52 3.89 -1.96
C GLU A 111 -10.59 4.05 -3.03
N ASN A 112 -10.24 3.88 -4.32
CA ASN A 112 -11.19 3.97 -5.42
C ASN A 112 -12.36 2.99 -5.26
N SER A 113 -12.09 1.73 -4.90
CA SER A 113 -13.13 0.71 -4.74
C SER A 113 -13.99 0.95 -3.50
N LEU A 114 -13.41 1.37 -2.37
CA LEU A 114 -14.16 1.71 -1.16
C LEU A 114 -15.03 2.95 -1.37
N TYR A 115 -14.54 3.95 -2.09
CA TYR A 115 -15.32 5.14 -2.44
C TYR A 115 -16.58 4.77 -3.23
N GLN A 116 -16.45 3.91 -4.25
CA GLN A 116 -17.58 3.41 -5.03
C GLN A 116 -18.58 2.63 -4.18
N ALA A 117 -18.09 1.88 -3.19
CA ALA A 117 -18.92 1.14 -2.24
C ALA A 117 -19.50 2.03 -1.11
N SER A 118 -19.19 3.34 -1.08
CA SER A 118 -19.58 4.27 -0.01
C SER A 118 -19.01 3.91 1.37
N TYR A 119 -17.79 3.39 1.38
CA TYR A 119 -16.99 3.13 2.58
C TYR A 119 -15.83 4.10 2.69
N VAL A 120 -15.34 4.29 3.91
CA VAL A 120 -14.17 5.12 4.21
C VAL A 120 -13.04 4.24 4.73
N PRO A 121 -11.81 4.30 4.17
CA PRO A 121 -10.66 3.63 4.76
C PRO A 121 -10.20 4.33 6.04
N ILE A 122 -9.86 3.55 7.06
CA ILE A 122 -9.13 3.99 8.24
C ILE A 122 -7.74 3.40 8.13
N LEU A 123 -6.77 4.24 7.76
CA LEU A 123 -5.39 3.83 7.58
C LEU A 123 -4.67 3.68 8.92
N ALA A 124 -3.90 2.62 9.04
CA ALA A 124 -2.96 2.39 10.11
C ALA A 124 -1.61 1.93 9.53
N ASP A 125 -0.53 2.51 10.01
CA ASP A 125 0.84 2.24 9.58
C ASP A 125 1.63 1.62 10.73
N ALA A 126 2.18 0.45 10.49
CA ALA A 126 2.94 -0.30 11.48
C ALA A 126 4.41 0.14 11.58
N HIS A 127 4.93 0.94 10.63
CA HIS A 127 6.35 1.29 10.56
C HIS A 127 7.27 0.07 10.69
N ASN A 128 6.89 -1.04 10.11
CA ASN A 128 7.61 -2.30 10.24
C ASN A 128 7.86 -2.75 11.70
N GLN A 129 7.02 -2.32 12.66
CA GLN A 129 7.16 -2.65 14.08
C GLN A 129 5.98 -3.50 14.57
N LYS A 130 6.28 -4.68 15.13
CA LYS A 130 5.26 -5.62 15.62
C LYS A 130 4.32 -4.99 16.65
N ASN A 131 4.86 -4.29 17.63
CA ASN A 131 4.07 -3.65 18.69
C ASN A 131 3.11 -2.57 18.15
N ARG A 132 3.54 -1.80 17.14
CA ARG A 132 2.67 -0.84 16.46
C ARG A 132 1.57 -1.53 15.66
N PHE A 133 1.92 -2.62 14.99
CA PHE A 133 0.95 -3.43 14.25
C PHE A 133 -0.17 -3.94 15.17
N GLU A 134 0.20 -4.59 16.28
CA GLU A 134 -0.75 -5.12 17.26
C GLU A 134 -1.63 -4.01 17.85
N ARG A 135 -1.01 -2.90 18.28
CA ARG A 135 -1.75 -1.76 18.82
C ARG A 135 -2.71 -1.13 17.81
N ALA A 136 -2.29 -1.02 16.55
CA ALA A 136 -3.15 -0.48 15.50
C ALA A 136 -4.34 -1.40 15.20
N LEU A 137 -4.15 -2.73 15.22
CA LEU A 137 -5.27 -3.68 15.09
C LEU A 137 -6.29 -3.53 16.22
N GLU A 138 -5.84 -3.41 17.48
CA GLU A 138 -6.72 -3.14 18.62
C GLU A 138 -7.53 -1.84 18.40
N MET A 139 -6.84 -0.77 17.99
CA MET A 139 -7.51 0.52 17.72
C MET A 139 -8.54 0.44 16.59
N LEU A 140 -8.28 -0.35 15.54
CA LEU A 140 -9.25 -0.58 14.46
C LEU A 140 -10.47 -1.35 14.96
N LEU A 141 -10.27 -2.36 15.82
CA LEU A 141 -11.37 -3.08 16.50
C LEU A 141 -12.21 -2.16 17.38
N GLU A 142 -11.57 -1.28 18.18
CA GLU A 142 -12.25 -0.29 19.02
C GLU A 142 -13.08 0.70 18.19
N ARG A 143 -12.68 0.98 16.96
CA ARG A 143 -13.41 1.85 16.02
C ARG A 143 -14.50 1.14 15.26
N HIS A 144 -14.71 -0.15 15.53
CA HIS A 144 -15.76 -0.98 14.90
C HIS A 144 -15.68 -0.97 13.37
N VAL A 145 -14.48 -1.14 12.80
CA VAL A 145 -14.35 -1.32 11.36
C VAL A 145 -15.13 -2.57 10.93
N GLU A 146 -15.79 -2.49 9.76
CA GLU A 146 -16.63 -3.58 9.26
C GLU A 146 -15.83 -4.66 8.53
N ALA A 147 -14.60 -4.35 8.13
CA ALA A 147 -13.64 -5.29 7.55
C ALA A 147 -12.20 -4.77 7.73
N LEU A 148 -11.23 -5.63 7.43
CA LEU A 148 -9.81 -5.32 7.50
C LEU A 148 -9.10 -5.75 6.21
N ILE A 149 -8.27 -4.86 5.65
CA ILE A 149 -7.29 -5.19 4.61
C ILE A 149 -5.91 -5.02 5.22
N VAL A 150 -5.04 -6.03 5.05
CA VAL A 150 -3.65 -6.01 5.54
C VAL A 150 -2.72 -6.08 4.34
N VAL A 151 -1.92 -5.06 4.13
CA VAL A 151 -0.85 -5.05 3.12
C VAL A 151 0.45 -5.39 3.82
N ALA A 152 0.98 -6.58 3.56
CA ALA A 152 2.21 -7.08 4.18
C ALA A 152 2.88 -8.11 3.27
N ASN A 153 4.21 -8.13 3.29
CA ASN A 153 5.03 -9.10 2.58
C ASN A 153 5.97 -9.89 3.51
N TRP A 154 5.74 -9.84 4.82
CA TRP A 154 6.57 -10.49 5.83
C TRP A 154 5.79 -10.87 7.11
N LEU A 155 6.39 -11.74 7.94
CA LEU A 155 5.76 -12.58 8.94
C LEU A 155 5.71 -11.99 10.37
N PHE A 156 5.33 -10.72 10.60
CA PHE A 156 5.08 -10.27 11.98
C PHE A 156 3.64 -10.45 12.44
N VAL A 157 2.78 -10.94 11.57
CA VAL A 157 1.38 -11.07 11.95
C VAL A 157 1.26 -12.26 12.88
N ASP A 158 1.05 -11.97 14.15
CA ASP A 158 0.60 -12.95 15.10
C ASP A 158 -0.79 -13.42 14.62
N ILE A 159 -0.84 -14.67 14.17
CA ILE A 159 -2.06 -15.32 13.68
C ILE A 159 -3.20 -15.15 14.68
N HIS A 160 -2.87 -15.09 15.99
CA HIS A 160 -3.87 -14.92 17.04
C HIS A 160 -4.64 -13.60 16.97
N VAL A 161 -3.99 -12.49 16.63
CA VAL A 161 -4.68 -11.18 16.53
C VAL A 161 -5.62 -11.15 15.34
N LEU A 162 -5.23 -11.69 14.18
CA LEU A 162 -6.13 -11.80 13.02
C LEU A 162 -7.24 -12.82 13.22
N ALA A 163 -7.00 -13.87 13.99
CA ALA A 163 -8.02 -14.82 14.38
C ALA A 163 -9.14 -14.15 15.23
N ASP A 164 -8.82 -13.06 15.95
CA ASP A 164 -9.84 -12.28 16.68
C ASP A 164 -10.82 -11.58 15.75
N PHE A 165 -10.37 -11.09 14.59
CA PHE A 165 -11.27 -10.54 13.58
C PHE A 165 -12.22 -11.62 13.05
N ASN A 166 -11.71 -12.82 12.73
CA ASN A 166 -12.53 -13.93 12.28
C ASN A 166 -13.54 -14.38 13.36
N ARG A 167 -13.12 -14.49 14.63
CA ARG A 167 -14.03 -14.81 15.75
C ARG A 167 -15.17 -13.79 15.91
N ARG A 168 -14.94 -12.54 15.52
CA ARG A 168 -15.93 -11.47 15.52
C ARG A 168 -16.72 -11.39 14.21
N ASN A 169 -16.53 -12.32 13.27
CA ASN A 169 -17.08 -12.29 11.92
C ASN A 169 -16.77 -10.98 11.16
N ILE A 170 -15.58 -10.43 11.37
CA ILE A 170 -15.07 -9.28 10.61
C ILE A 170 -14.25 -9.82 9.45
N PRO A 171 -14.66 -9.61 8.18
CA PRO A 171 -13.92 -10.08 7.02
C PRO A 171 -12.50 -9.49 6.96
N VAL A 172 -11.53 -10.36 6.65
CA VAL A 172 -10.12 -9.96 6.50
C VAL A 172 -9.60 -10.42 5.14
N ALA A 173 -8.91 -9.54 4.44
CA ALA A 173 -8.14 -9.87 3.24
C ALA A 173 -6.69 -9.38 3.39
N THR A 174 -5.74 -10.20 2.96
CA THR A 174 -4.32 -9.83 2.92
C THR A 174 -3.89 -9.56 1.48
N ILE A 175 -2.95 -8.64 1.29
CA ILE A 175 -2.29 -8.38 0.01
C ILE A 175 -0.79 -8.60 0.20
N GLY A 176 -0.19 -9.42 -0.68
CA GLY A 176 1.24 -9.76 -0.63
C GLY A 176 1.56 -10.86 0.39
N TRP A 177 0.58 -11.40 1.08
CA TRP A 177 0.78 -12.44 2.08
C TRP A 177 -0.39 -13.44 2.10
N GLU A 178 -0.07 -14.72 2.17
CA GLU A 178 -1.02 -15.82 2.25
C GLU A 178 -0.75 -16.64 3.51
N LEU A 179 -1.75 -16.72 4.38
CA LEU A 179 -1.66 -17.48 5.63
C LEU A 179 -1.89 -18.97 5.39
N PRO A 180 -1.11 -19.84 6.04
CA PRO A 180 -1.42 -21.28 6.03
C PRO A 180 -2.81 -21.57 6.61
N GLY A 181 -3.55 -22.50 6.00
CA GLY A 181 -4.75 -23.08 6.61
C GLY A 181 -6.08 -22.42 6.26
N ASP A 182 -6.21 -21.77 5.10
CA ASP A 182 -7.48 -21.28 4.54
C ASP A 182 -8.36 -20.49 5.53
N THR A 183 -7.74 -19.69 6.40
CA THR A 183 -8.45 -18.96 7.44
C THR A 183 -8.73 -17.51 7.09
N ILE A 184 -7.97 -16.93 6.15
CA ILE A 184 -8.04 -15.52 5.73
C ILE A 184 -7.84 -15.45 4.23
N SER A 185 -8.68 -14.65 3.57
CA SER A 185 -8.57 -14.43 2.13
C SER A 185 -7.29 -13.68 1.76
N SER A 186 -6.74 -13.96 0.58
CA SER A 186 -5.50 -13.34 0.13
C SER A 186 -5.51 -12.96 -1.35
N VAL A 187 -4.74 -11.91 -1.68
CA VAL A 187 -4.43 -11.49 -3.04
C VAL A 187 -2.91 -11.47 -3.20
N MET A 188 -2.40 -12.32 -4.09
CA MET A 188 -0.98 -12.51 -4.35
C MET A 188 -0.64 -12.24 -5.81
N VAL A 189 0.61 -11.88 -6.09
CA VAL A 189 1.15 -11.93 -7.46
C VAL A 189 1.81 -13.30 -7.69
N ASP A 190 1.84 -13.76 -8.94
CA ASP A 190 2.62 -14.95 -9.32
C ASP A 190 4.13 -14.58 -9.41
N ASN A 191 4.79 -14.65 -8.26
CA ASN A 191 6.23 -14.37 -8.15
C ASN A 191 7.10 -15.34 -8.95
N GLU A 192 6.68 -16.61 -9.12
CA GLU A 192 7.43 -17.56 -9.96
C GLU A 192 7.38 -17.13 -11.43
N ALA A 193 6.20 -16.77 -11.92
CA ALA A 193 6.06 -16.25 -13.29
C ALA A 193 6.87 -14.94 -13.47
N GLY A 194 6.83 -14.03 -12.51
CA GLY A 194 7.57 -12.78 -12.57
C GLY A 194 9.08 -12.97 -12.63
N GLY A 195 9.62 -13.81 -11.74
CA GLY A 195 11.05 -14.14 -11.75
C GLY A 195 11.49 -14.77 -13.08
N ARG A 196 10.65 -15.66 -13.64
CA ARG A 196 10.86 -16.23 -14.97
C ARG A 196 10.88 -15.16 -16.06
N LEU A 197 9.92 -14.25 -16.11
CA LEU A 197 9.80 -13.22 -17.15
C LEU A 197 11.04 -12.33 -17.22
N ALA A 198 11.58 -11.89 -16.09
CA ALA A 198 12.76 -11.04 -16.05
C ALA A 198 14.01 -11.76 -16.55
N LEU A 199 14.26 -13.01 -16.11
CA LEU A 199 15.42 -13.76 -16.59
C LEU A 199 15.28 -14.16 -18.05
N GLU A 200 14.09 -14.58 -18.50
CA GLU A 200 13.80 -14.91 -19.90
C GLU A 200 14.09 -13.73 -20.83
N HIS A 201 13.72 -12.50 -20.42
CA HIS A 201 14.03 -11.29 -21.18
C HIS A 201 15.54 -11.07 -21.34
N LEU A 202 16.29 -11.09 -20.26
CA LEU A 202 17.75 -10.93 -20.33
C LEU A 202 18.41 -12.04 -21.15
N TYR A 203 17.93 -13.27 -21.02
CA TYR A 203 18.42 -14.40 -21.79
C TYR A 203 18.16 -14.24 -23.31
N LYS A 204 16.96 -13.76 -23.69
CA LYS A 204 16.60 -13.47 -25.10
C LYS A 204 17.43 -12.34 -25.68
N LEU A 205 17.87 -11.38 -24.87
CA LEU A 205 18.80 -10.31 -25.27
C LEU A 205 20.26 -10.82 -25.43
N GLY A 206 20.52 -12.10 -25.22
CA GLY A 206 21.84 -12.71 -25.39
C GLY A 206 22.72 -12.72 -24.16
N HIS A 207 22.25 -12.20 -23.02
CA HIS A 207 23.02 -12.23 -21.77
C HIS A 207 23.20 -13.68 -21.27
N ARG A 208 24.45 -14.06 -20.96
CA ARG A 208 24.80 -15.37 -20.43
C ARG A 208 25.61 -15.27 -19.12
N LYS A 209 26.14 -14.09 -18.81
CA LYS A 209 26.80 -13.77 -17.53
C LYS A 209 25.95 -12.73 -16.83
N ILE A 210 25.03 -13.18 -15.97
CA ILE A 210 24.04 -12.37 -15.29
C ILE A 210 24.32 -12.39 -13.80
N ALA A 211 24.44 -11.21 -13.19
CA ALA A 211 24.50 -11.07 -11.74
C ALA A 211 23.08 -11.01 -11.16
N PHE A 212 22.90 -11.56 -9.96
CA PHE A 212 21.62 -11.58 -9.27
C PHE A 212 21.77 -10.97 -7.87
N ILE A 213 20.86 -10.07 -7.51
CA ILE A 213 20.70 -9.61 -6.13
C ILE A 213 19.35 -10.14 -5.65
N ARG A 214 19.39 -11.15 -4.80
CA ARG A 214 18.20 -11.81 -4.24
C ARG A 214 17.62 -10.98 -3.10
N GLY A 215 16.31 -11.07 -2.92
CA GLY A 215 15.59 -10.40 -1.84
C GLY A 215 15.91 -10.96 -0.45
N PRO A 216 15.62 -10.21 0.62
CA PRO A 216 15.74 -10.68 1.99
C PRO A 216 15.06 -12.03 2.20
N LYS A 217 15.65 -12.93 2.97
CA LYS A 217 15.08 -14.28 3.18
C LYS A 217 13.78 -14.26 3.96
N MET A 218 13.59 -13.25 4.79
CA MET A 218 12.38 -13.06 5.58
C MET A 218 11.16 -12.68 4.74
N LEU A 219 11.33 -12.11 3.53
CA LEU A 219 10.22 -11.75 2.67
C LEU A 219 9.68 -12.99 1.95
N ILE A 220 8.36 -13.16 1.99
CA ILE A 220 7.73 -14.36 1.43
C ILE A 220 7.82 -14.42 -0.10
N ASP A 221 8.03 -13.28 -0.77
CA ASP A 221 8.20 -13.17 -2.22
C ASP A 221 9.55 -13.69 -2.69
N SER A 222 10.58 -13.65 -1.81
CA SER A 222 11.98 -13.91 -2.17
C SER A 222 12.17 -15.32 -2.69
N ALA A 223 11.67 -16.32 -1.99
CA ALA A 223 11.83 -17.72 -2.36
C ALA A 223 11.06 -18.10 -3.64
N PRO A 224 9.75 -17.75 -3.81
CA PRO A 224 9.02 -18.01 -5.05
C PRO A 224 9.63 -17.31 -6.26
N ARG A 225 10.05 -16.03 -6.13
CA ARG A 225 10.67 -15.27 -7.21
C ARG A 225 11.97 -15.93 -7.66
N TRP A 226 12.82 -16.33 -6.71
CA TRP A 226 14.04 -17.05 -7.01
C TRP A 226 13.79 -18.43 -7.64
N LYS A 227 12.76 -19.15 -7.19
CA LYS A 227 12.35 -20.43 -7.77
C LYS A 227 11.93 -20.30 -9.23
N GLY A 228 11.23 -19.22 -9.60
CA GLY A 228 10.89 -18.92 -10.99
C GLY A 228 12.13 -18.70 -11.87
N ILE A 229 13.13 -17.97 -11.34
CA ILE A 229 14.44 -17.78 -12.00
C ILE A 229 15.12 -19.13 -12.22
N GLN A 230 15.24 -19.96 -11.18
CA GLN A 230 15.89 -21.27 -11.27
C GLN A 230 15.18 -22.22 -12.24
N LYS A 231 13.84 -22.27 -12.23
CA LYS A 231 13.07 -23.11 -13.16
C LYS A 231 13.36 -22.73 -14.62
N PHE A 232 13.37 -21.43 -14.94
CA PHE A 232 13.71 -20.97 -16.28
C PHE A 232 15.17 -21.30 -16.64
N ALA A 233 16.11 -21.00 -15.74
CA ALA A 233 17.53 -21.30 -15.96
C ALA A 233 17.75 -22.78 -16.32
N ASN A 234 17.16 -23.69 -15.54
CA ASN A 234 17.25 -25.12 -15.79
C ASN A 234 16.65 -25.52 -17.15
N SER A 235 15.46 -24.99 -17.48
CA SER A 235 14.78 -25.33 -18.74
C SER A 235 15.51 -24.78 -19.97
N ALA A 236 16.22 -23.66 -19.85
CA ALA A 236 16.99 -23.01 -20.92
C ALA A 236 18.45 -23.48 -21.01
N GLY A 237 18.90 -24.38 -20.13
CA GLY A 237 20.30 -24.78 -20.03
C GLY A 237 21.21 -23.61 -19.63
N PHE A 238 20.67 -22.64 -18.87
CA PHE A 238 21.41 -21.47 -18.39
C PHE A 238 22.02 -21.79 -17.02
N GLU A 239 23.34 -21.74 -16.94
CA GLU A 239 24.07 -21.94 -15.68
C GLU A 239 24.12 -20.64 -14.88
N ILE A 240 23.61 -20.68 -13.64
CA ILE A 240 23.71 -19.56 -12.69
C ILE A 240 25.06 -19.65 -11.98
N ASP A 241 25.97 -18.70 -12.25
CA ASP A 241 27.24 -18.60 -11.52
C ASP A 241 26.99 -18.16 -10.08
N GLY A 242 27.17 -19.06 -9.11
CA GLY A 242 27.01 -18.75 -7.69
C GLY A 242 27.87 -17.60 -7.18
N GLY A 243 29.00 -17.30 -7.84
CA GLY A 243 29.83 -16.14 -7.51
C GLY A 243 29.26 -14.80 -7.95
N LEU A 244 28.22 -14.80 -8.81
CA LEU A 244 27.46 -13.63 -9.24
C LEU A 244 26.10 -13.51 -8.52
N VAL A 245 25.82 -14.35 -7.55
CA VAL A 245 24.61 -14.30 -6.74
C VAL A 245 24.90 -13.62 -5.42
N MET A 246 24.22 -12.52 -5.16
CA MET A 246 24.26 -11.77 -3.91
C MET A 246 22.93 -11.89 -3.19
N GLN A 247 22.94 -11.69 -1.88
CA GLN A 247 21.76 -11.79 -1.02
C GLN A 247 21.59 -10.49 -0.23
N LEU A 248 20.44 -9.82 -0.38
CA LEU A 248 20.09 -8.70 0.52
C LEU A 248 20.01 -9.19 1.97
N PRO A 249 20.49 -8.39 2.93
CA PRO A 249 20.29 -8.70 4.34
C PRO A 249 18.80 -8.64 4.70
N ASP A 250 18.42 -9.34 5.76
CA ASP A 250 17.10 -9.19 6.33
C ASP A 250 16.97 -7.79 6.98
N SER A 251 16.09 -6.98 6.47
CA SER A 251 15.82 -5.61 6.93
C SER A 251 14.35 -5.28 6.72
N LEU A 252 13.80 -4.48 7.60
CA LEU A 252 12.45 -3.95 7.55
C LEU A 252 12.40 -2.49 7.10
N ASP A 253 13.56 -1.84 6.88
CA ASP A 253 13.62 -0.49 6.32
C ASP A 253 13.32 -0.54 4.81
N PRO A 254 12.26 0.13 4.32
CA PRO A 254 11.93 0.17 2.90
C PRO A 254 13.06 0.69 2.01
N ASN A 255 13.92 1.58 2.55
CA ASN A 255 15.07 2.12 1.82
C ASN A 255 16.27 1.16 1.75
N SER A 256 16.26 0.11 2.56
CA SER A 256 17.36 -0.87 2.61
C SER A 256 17.61 -1.57 1.27
N GLY A 257 16.58 -1.65 0.41
CA GLY A 257 16.69 -2.17 -0.96
C GLY A 257 17.68 -1.33 -1.79
N PHE A 258 17.50 0.00 -1.80
CA PHE A 258 18.41 0.89 -2.55
C PHE A 258 19.86 0.83 -2.03
N GLU A 259 20.05 0.97 -0.73
CA GLU A 259 21.38 0.93 -0.11
C GLU A 259 22.04 -0.45 -0.29
N GLY A 260 21.25 -1.51 -0.11
CA GLY A 260 21.70 -2.89 -0.33
C GLY A 260 22.10 -3.15 -1.78
N GLY A 261 21.28 -2.71 -2.73
CA GLY A 261 21.56 -2.80 -4.16
C GLY A 261 22.86 -2.08 -4.55
N PHE A 262 23.05 -0.87 -4.02
CA PHE A 262 24.27 -0.12 -4.21
C PHE A 262 25.50 -0.87 -3.67
N ARG A 263 25.50 -1.24 -2.40
CA ARG A 263 26.62 -1.90 -1.72
C ARG A 263 26.95 -3.26 -2.35
N LEU A 264 25.95 -4.09 -2.57
CA LEU A 264 26.17 -5.44 -3.14
C LEU A 264 26.68 -5.38 -4.59
N THR A 265 26.32 -4.33 -5.34
CA THR A 265 26.88 -4.11 -6.68
C THR A 265 28.33 -3.65 -6.62
N GLU A 266 28.71 -2.76 -5.67
CA GLU A 266 30.13 -2.44 -5.45
C GLU A 266 30.95 -3.70 -5.10
N GLU A 267 30.42 -4.59 -4.24
CA GLU A 267 31.06 -5.87 -3.92
C GLU A 267 31.21 -6.79 -5.14
N LEU A 268 30.18 -6.86 -6.02
CA LEU A 268 30.25 -7.63 -7.27
C LEU A 268 31.36 -7.11 -8.19
N LEU A 269 31.48 -5.80 -8.33
CA LEU A 269 32.51 -5.16 -9.15
C LEU A 269 33.94 -5.45 -8.61
N GLN A 270 34.10 -5.49 -7.28
CA GLN A 270 35.39 -5.84 -6.65
C GLN A 270 35.80 -7.29 -6.88
N LYS A 271 34.84 -8.21 -7.05
CA LYS A 271 35.13 -9.63 -7.34
C LYS A 271 35.81 -9.87 -8.70
N ARG A 272 35.87 -8.82 -9.55
CA ARG A 272 36.45 -8.90 -10.91
C ARG A 272 35.85 -9.98 -11.83
N LYS A 273 34.66 -10.51 -11.47
CA LYS A 273 33.87 -11.40 -12.33
C LYS A 273 33.13 -10.57 -13.35
N LYS A 274 33.28 -10.87 -14.63
CA LYS A 274 32.56 -10.18 -15.70
C LYS A 274 31.09 -10.60 -15.71
N PHE A 275 30.19 -9.64 -15.77
CA PHE A 275 28.76 -9.82 -16.04
C PHE A 275 28.28 -8.73 -17.00
N THR A 276 27.28 -9.03 -17.80
CA THR A 276 26.72 -8.13 -18.82
C THR A 276 25.30 -7.71 -18.49
N ALA A 277 24.69 -8.32 -17.48
CA ALA A 277 23.41 -7.92 -16.94
C ALA A 277 23.34 -8.15 -15.42
N LEU A 278 22.48 -7.40 -14.77
CA LEU A 278 22.14 -7.54 -13.36
C LEU A 278 20.61 -7.61 -13.21
N MET A 279 20.15 -8.65 -12.54
CA MET A 279 18.75 -8.79 -12.15
C MET A 279 18.63 -8.52 -10.66
N ALA A 280 17.91 -7.46 -10.29
CA ALA A 280 17.69 -7.06 -8.92
C ALA A 280 16.36 -7.64 -8.38
N PHE A 281 16.26 -7.74 -7.06
CA PHE A 281 15.08 -8.24 -6.38
C PHE A 281 13.85 -7.37 -6.63
N ASP A 282 14.02 -6.05 -6.50
CA ASP A 282 12.99 -5.03 -6.68
C ASP A 282 13.57 -3.79 -7.40
N ASP A 283 12.73 -2.81 -7.65
CA ASP A 283 13.10 -1.60 -8.37
C ASP A 283 14.05 -0.71 -7.56
N LEU A 284 13.89 -0.62 -6.24
CA LEU A 284 14.79 0.15 -5.39
C LEU A 284 16.19 -0.47 -5.38
N THR A 285 16.27 -1.78 -5.29
CA THR A 285 17.55 -2.53 -5.42
C THR A 285 18.20 -2.31 -6.79
N ALA A 286 17.38 -2.30 -7.86
CA ALA A 286 17.87 -2.03 -9.22
C ALA A 286 18.43 -0.60 -9.36
N MET A 287 17.73 0.40 -8.79
CA MET A 287 18.21 1.80 -8.79
C MET A 287 19.51 1.95 -7.99
N GLY A 288 19.63 1.27 -6.85
CA GLY A 288 20.87 1.20 -6.10
C GLY A 288 22.01 0.59 -6.92
N ALA A 289 21.74 -0.50 -7.64
CA ALA A 289 22.70 -1.15 -8.54
C ALA A 289 23.11 -0.21 -9.68
N ILE A 290 22.18 0.48 -10.35
CA ILE A 290 22.47 1.46 -11.40
C ILE A 290 23.38 2.57 -10.86
N ARG A 291 23.11 3.07 -9.65
CA ARG A 291 23.94 4.09 -9.00
C ARG A 291 25.37 3.62 -8.78
N ALA A 292 25.57 2.37 -8.32
CA ALA A 292 26.91 1.79 -8.12
C ALA A 292 27.65 1.60 -9.44
N LEU A 293 26.96 1.06 -10.47
CA LEU A 293 27.52 0.89 -11.82
C LEU A 293 27.96 2.24 -12.39
N THR A 294 27.11 3.26 -12.32
CA THR A 294 27.41 4.61 -12.80
C THR A 294 28.63 5.21 -12.08
N LYS A 295 28.71 5.06 -10.76
CA LYS A 295 29.85 5.51 -9.95
C LYS A 295 31.16 4.83 -10.37
N ALA A 296 31.07 3.56 -10.81
CA ALA A 296 32.22 2.81 -11.32
C ALA A 296 32.52 3.05 -12.81
N GLY A 297 31.82 3.97 -13.47
CA GLY A 297 32.00 4.26 -14.90
C GLY A 297 31.38 3.21 -15.84
N VAL A 298 30.57 2.30 -15.31
CA VAL A 298 29.85 1.28 -16.10
C VAL A 298 28.51 1.86 -16.56
N LYS A 299 28.38 2.04 -17.86
CA LYS A 299 27.15 2.61 -18.45
C LYS A 299 26.02 1.59 -18.49
N VAL A 300 24.82 2.02 -18.15
CA VAL A 300 23.58 1.24 -18.25
C VAL A 300 22.72 1.89 -19.34
N PRO A 301 22.30 1.15 -20.38
CA PRO A 301 22.47 -0.30 -20.57
C PRO A 301 23.73 -0.70 -21.37
N GLU A 302 24.59 0.23 -21.83
CA GLU A 302 25.62 -0.02 -22.84
C GLU A 302 26.63 -1.11 -22.41
N HIS A 303 27.04 -1.09 -21.15
CA HIS A 303 28.01 -2.06 -20.61
C HIS A 303 27.34 -3.13 -19.73
N CYS A 304 26.23 -2.79 -19.11
CA CYS A 304 25.48 -3.69 -18.25
C CYS A 304 23.99 -3.38 -18.31
N SER A 305 23.17 -4.34 -18.70
CA SER A 305 21.72 -4.26 -18.60
C SER A 305 21.28 -4.45 -17.14
N VAL A 306 20.23 -3.72 -16.71
CA VAL A 306 19.66 -3.87 -15.35
C VAL A 306 18.16 -4.08 -15.45
N ALA A 307 17.66 -5.11 -14.75
CA ALA A 307 16.24 -5.39 -14.63
C ALA A 307 15.79 -5.39 -13.15
N GLY A 308 14.62 -4.79 -12.88
CA GLY A 308 13.99 -4.72 -11.58
C GLY A 308 12.71 -5.55 -11.47
N PHE A 309 11.92 -5.25 -10.44
CA PHE A 309 10.62 -5.85 -10.16
C PHE A 309 9.78 -4.84 -9.37
N ASP A 310 8.48 -4.80 -9.58
CA ASP A 310 7.37 -4.06 -8.98
C ASP A 310 6.74 -3.03 -9.91
N ASP A 311 7.52 -2.36 -10.76
CA ASP A 311 7.12 -1.22 -11.61
C ASP A 311 6.56 -0.06 -10.79
N VAL A 312 7.30 0.33 -9.72
CA VAL A 312 6.97 1.54 -8.97
C VAL A 312 7.15 2.79 -9.84
N ALA A 313 6.46 3.89 -9.54
CA ALA A 313 6.47 5.10 -10.36
C ALA A 313 7.89 5.63 -10.69
N LEU A 314 8.84 5.47 -9.77
CA LEU A 314 10.24 5.85 -9.95
C LEU A 314 10.93 5.11 -11.11
N SER A 315 10.49 3.90 -11.43
CA SER A 315 11.10 3.06 -12.48
C SER A 315 10.95 3.68 -13.87
N ALA A 316 9.81 4.34 -14.12
CA ALA A 316 9.59 5.07 -15.37
C ALA A 316 10.27 6.45 -15.39
N MET A 317 10.60 7.00 -14.23
CA MET A 317 11.18 8.34 -14.08
C MET A 317 12.70 8.35 -13.97
N SER A 318 13.32 7.19 -13.71
CA SER A 318 14.77 7.06 -13.61
C SER A 318 15.46 7.24 -14.97
N VAL A 319 16.77 7.55 -14.94
CA VAL A 319 17.60 7.67 -16.14
C VAL A 319 18.81 6.71 -16.00
N PRO A 320 18.87 5.66 -16.85
CA PRO A 320 17.86 5.22 -17.81
C PRO A 320 16.56 4.77 -17.12
N SER A 321 15.42 4.83 -17.83
CA SER A 321 14.16 4.27 -17.33
C SER A 321 14.27 2.75 -17.18
N LEU A 322 13.75 2.21 -16.07
CA LEU A 322 14.03 0.84 -15.62
C LEU A 322 13.10 -0.19 -16.29
N THR A 323 13.70 -1.16 -16.97
CA THR A 323 13.02 -2.42 -17.34
C THR A 323 12.71 -3.21 -16.07
N THR A 324 11.45 -3.56 -15.87
CA THR A 324 11.00 -4.16 -14.61
C THR A 324 9.79 -5.07 -14.82
N VAL A 325 9.55 -5.96 -13.90
CA VAL A 325 8.34 -6.80 -13.86
C VAL A 325 7.26 -6.05 -13.09
N ARG A 326 6.19 -5.65 -13.79
CA ARG A 326 5.04 -4.98 -13.18
C ARG A 326 4.20 -5.96 -12.39
N GLN A 327 3.93 -5.64 -11.14
CA GLN A 327 2.84 -6.19 -10.38
C GLN A 327 1.58 -5.34 -10.61
N PRO A 328 0.40 -5.91 -10.81
CA PRO A 328 -0.84 -5.14 -10.99
C PRO A 328 -1.38 -4.64 -9.62
N LEU A 329 -0.59 -3.80 -8.94
CA LEU A 329 -0.78 -3.41 -7.53
C LEU A 329 -2.14 -2.74 -7.28
N GLU A 330 -2.58 -1.84 -8.18
CA GLU A 330 -3.89 -1.21 -8.06
C GLU A 330 -5.02 -2.24 -8.19
N THR A 331 -4.88 -3.19 -9.12
CA THR A 331 -5.83 -4.31 -9.27
C THR A 331 -5.86 -5.18 -8.03
N MET A 332 -4.70 -5.44 -7.39
CA MET A 332 -4.65 -6.21 -6.14
C MET A 332 -5.41 -5.50 -5.03
N GLY A 333 -5.32 -4.17 -4.93
CA GLY A 333 -6.12 -3.36 -4.01
C GLY A 333 -7.63 -3.48 -4.29
N ASN A 334 -8.03 -3.39 -5.55
CA ASN A 334 -9.43 -3.54 -5.97
C ASN A 334 -9.99 -4.94 -5.62
N LEU A 335 -9.21 -5.99 -5.88
CA LEU A 335 -9.60 -7.37 -5.57
C LEU A 335 -9.77 -7.59 -4.07
N ALA A 336 -8.88 -7.05 -3.24
CA ALA A 336 -9.01 -7.15 -1.79
C ALA A 336 -10.29 -6.48 -1.27
N VAL A 337 -10.66 -5.32 -1.83
CA VAL A 337 -11.94 -4.67 -1.50
C VAL A 337 -13.12 -5.54 -1.93
N ASN A 338 -13.12 -6.11 -3.13
CA ASN A 338 -14.19 -6.99 -3.58
C ASN A 338 -14.38 -8.19 -2.63
N ILE A 339 -13.28 -8.79 -2.20
CA ILE A 339 -13.28 -9.91 -1.24
C ILE A 339 -13.93 -9.49 0.08
N ILE A 340 -13.52 -8.38 0.69
CA ILE A 340 -14.08 -7.97 1.99
C ILE A 340 -15.52 -7.50 1.87
N MET A 341 -15.90 -6.86 0.75
CA MET A 341 -17.28 -6.44 0.52
C MET A 341 -18.22 -7.64 0.41
N GLU A 342 -17.77 -8.72 -0.22
CA GLU A 342 -18.49 -9.98 -0.26
C GLU A 342 -18.66 -10.57 1.16
N GLY A 343 -17.62 -10.53 1.99
CA GLY A 343 -17.67 -10.94 3.39
C GLY A 343 -18.64 -10.09 4.22
N ILE A 344 -18.64 -8.76 4.03
CA ILE A 344 -19.60 -7.85 4.69
C ILE A 344 -21.04 -8.20 4.28
N ASN A 345 -21.30 -8.43 2.99
CA ASN A 345 -22.62 -8.80 2.49
C ASN A 345 -23.07 -10.16 3.04
N ALA A 346 -22.17 -11.15 3.04
CA ALA A 346 -22.44 -12.47 3.61
C ALA A 346 -22.87 -12.38 5.09
N SER A 347 -22.13 -11.57 5.88
CA SER A 347 -22.45 -11.33 7.29
C SER A 347 -23.86 -10.70 7.47
N GLN A 348 -24.24 -9.74 6.59
CA GLN A 348 -25.56 -9.12 6.64
C GLN A 348 -26.70 -10.07 6.29
N GLU A 349 -26.46 -10.92 5.28
CA GLU A 349 -27.41 -11.94 4.81
C GLU A 349 -27.42 -13.18 5.71
N LYS A 350 -26.56 -13.21 6.74
CA LYS A 350 -26.39 -14.36 7.64
C LYS A 350 -26.04 -15.66 6.90
N ARG A 351 -25.30 -15.54 5.80
CA ARG A 351 -24.75 -16.66 5.07
C ARG A 351 -23.26 -16.84 5.38
N GLU A 352 -22.75 -18.00 5.10
CA GLU A 352 -21.34 -18.29 5.25
C GLU A 352 -20.51 -17.51 4.22
N TRP A 353 -19.39 -16.94 4.66
CA TRP A 353 -18.41 -16.28 3.80
C TRP A 353 -17.33 -17.28 3.39
N VAL A 354 -17.09 -17.38 2.09
CA VAL A 354 -16.10 -18.27 1.51
C VAL A 354 -14.75 -17.58 1.45
N ILE A 355 -13.72 -18.20 2.02
CA ILE A 355 -12.33 -17.72 1.90
C ILE A 355 -11.89 -17.83 0.45
N SER A 356 -11.22 -16.79 -0.05
CA SER A 356 -10.78 -16.67 -1.45
C SER A 356 -9.29 -16.33 -1.53
N HIS A 357 -8.55 -17.15 -2.29
CA HIS A 357 -7.14 -16.90 -2.59
C HIS A 357 -7.02 -16.54 -4.08
N GLN A 358 -6.67 -15.29 -4.36
CA GLN A 358 -6.55 -14.80 -5.73
C GLN A 358 -5.09 -14.56 -6.09
N ARG A 359 -4.71 -14.97 -7.31
CA ARG A 359 -3.38 -14.72 -7.86
C ARG A 359 -3.50 -13.86 -9.10
N THR A 360 -2.69 -12.80 -9.15
CA THR A 360 -2.58 -11.90 -10.30
C THR A 360 -1.34 -12.24 -11.12
N SER A 361 -1.43 -12.03 -12.44
CA SER A 361 -0.31 -12.27 -13.36
C SER A 361 0.55 -11.01 -13.47
N PRO A 362 1.87 -11.13 -13.32
CA PRO A 362 2.80 -10.02 -13.57
C PRO A 362 3.04 -9.83 -15.07
N GLU A 363 3.49 -8.63 -15.45
CA GLU A 363 3.85 -8.26 -16.83
C GLU A 363 5.27 -7.69 -16.89
N LEU A 364 5.99 -7.94 -18.00
CA LEU A 364 7.30 -7.33 -18.21
C LEU A 364 7.17 -5.96 -18.89
N MET A 365 7.68 -4.94 -18.25
CA MET A 365 7.78 -3.56 -18.77
C MET A 365 9.18 -3.32 -19.30
N ILE A 366 9.35 -3.38 -20.61
CA ILE A 366 10.65 -3.15 -21.26
C ILE A 366 10.86 -1.65 -21.41
N ARG A 367 12.01 -1.17 -20.92
CA ARG A 367 12.43 0.24 -20.99
C ARG A 367 13.91 0.35 -21.38
N GLU A 368 14.55 1.48 -21.04
CA GLU A 368 15.89 1.84 -21.51
C GLU A 368 17.03 1.09 -20.80
N SER A 369 16.81 0.53 -19.60
CA SER A 369 17.88 -0.07 -18.78
C SER A 369 18.38 -1.45 -19.29
N THR A 370 17.78 -1.98 -20.34
CA THR A 370 18.20 -3.26 -20.94
C THR A 370 18.37 -3.15 -22.45
N ARG A 371 19.37 -3.86 -23.00
CA ARG A 371 19.65 -3.95 -24.43
C ARG A 371 20.24 -5.30 -24.79
N ALA A 372 20.22 -5.66 -26.05
CA ALA A 372 20.93 -6.86 -26.53
C ALA A 372 22.44 -6.74 -26.27
N VAL A 373 23.06 -7.86 -25.93
CA VAL A 373 24.52 -7.93 -25.82
C VAL A 373 25.14 -7.57 -27.17
N SER A 374 26.00 -6.56 -27.20
CA SER A 374 26.82 -6.31 -28.39
C SER A 374 27.75 -7.50 -28.56
N LEU A 375 27.61 -8.22 -29.68
CA LEU A 375 28.64 -9.16 -30.11
C LEU A 375 29.87 -8.28 -30.41
N SER A 376 30.73 -8.05 -29.43
CA SER A 376 32.08 -7.55 -29.76
C SER A 376 32.69 -8.59 -30.68
N SER A 377 32.96 -8.15 -31.91
CA SER A 377 33.86 -8.90 -32.79
C SER A 377 34.99 -9.48 -31.96
N SER A 378 35.02 -10.82 -31.95
CA SER A 378 36.12 -11.74 -31.54
C SER A 378 37.37 -11.08 -30.96
N ASP A 379 37.68 -11.47 -29.75
CA ASP A 379 39.07 -11.43 -29.23
C ASP A 379 39.99 -12.03 -30.32
N ASP A 380 40.77 -11.21 -31.00
CA ASP A 380 42.07 -11.56 -31.55
C ASP A 380 43.13 -11.45 -30.48
#